data_fa9417364c5f4a364556e3bc6eec1aa1
#
_entry.id   fa9417364c5f4a364556e3bc6eec1aa1
#
_cell.length_a   1.000
_cell.length_b   1.000
_cell.length_c   1.000
_cell.angle_alpha   90.00
_cell.angle_beta   90.00
_cell.angle_gamma   90.00
#
_symmetry.space_group_name_H-M   'P 1'
#
loop_
_entity.id
_entity.type
_entity.pdbx_description
1 polymer ?
#
loop_
_entity_poly.entity_id
_entity_poly.type
_entity_poly.pdbx_seq_one_letter_code
_entity_poly.pdbx_strand_id
1 'polypeptide(L)'
;FTTTTYKYDILANRMRELAYLNAGITITLTDERKDDEGNIRQEVFHSEHGLREFVRYIDSSRVHLFNDVIYLNTEKAGIPIEVAIMYNTSYSENLHSYVNNINTIEGGTHLTGFRMAVTRVLKKYAEDTAAKQLEKAKVEIAGEDFREGLTAVISVKVAEPQFEGQTKTKLGNSEVAGAVNQAVGEALSNYLEEHPKEAKLIVDKVILAATARVAARKARE
;
A
#
# COMPACT_ATOMS: atom_id res chain seq x y z
N PHE A 1 7.17 34.09 2.08
CA PHE A 1 7.33 33.08 1.00
C PHE A 1 8.55 33.45 0.18
N THR A 2 9.41 32.48 -0.11
CA THR A 2 10.62 32.67 -0.94
C THR A 2 10.32 32.59 -2.44
N THR A 3 9.18 31.98 -2.82
CA THR A 3 8.68 31.92 -4.20
C THR A 3 7.15 31.92 -4.20
N THR A 4 6.56 32.54 -5.21
CA THR A 4 5.11 32.56 -5.47
C THR A 4 4.74 31.82 -6.76
N THR A 5 5.72 31.22 -7.43
CA THR A 5 5.52 30.49 -8.67
C THR A 5 5.19 29.02 -8.40
N TYR A 6 4.02 28.58 -8.81
CA TYR A 6 3.62 27.17 -8.73
C TYR A 6 4.37 26.34 -9.78
N LYS A 7 4.76 25.13 -9.37
CA LYS A 7 5.33 24.12 -10.27
C LYS A 7 4.24 23.19 -10.75
N TYR A 8 4.02 23.13 -12.06
CA TYR A 8 2.98 22.31 -12.68
C TYR A 8 3.03 20.85 -12.25
N ASP A 9 4.21 20.23 -12.29
CA ASP A 9 4.36 18.80 -12.00
C ASP A 9 3.99 18.43 -10.55
N ILE A 10 4.23 19.32 -9.59
CA ILE A 10 3.82 19.12 -8.19
C ILE A 10 2.29 19.10 -8.08
N LEU A 11 1.63 20.06 -8.74
CA LEU A 11 0.17 20.13 -8.75
C LEU A 11 -0.43 18.94 -9.51
N ALA A 12 0.13 18.58 -10.66
CA ALA A 12 -0.33 17.45 -11.47
C ALA A 12 -0.24 16.12 -10.69
N ASN A 13 0.86 15.89 -10.00
CA ASN A 13 1.01 14.70 -9.16
C ASN A 13 -0.05 14.64 -8.06
N ARG A 14 -0.34 15.78 -7.42
CA ARG A 14 -1.38 15.86 -6.39
C ARG A 14 -2.79 15.65 -6.97
N MET A 15 -3.10 16.20 -8.13
CA MET A 15 -4.39 15.99 -8.80
C MET A 15 -4.60 14.54 -9.21
N ARG A 16 -3.56 13.90 -9.73
CA ARG A 16 -3.56 12.46 -10.06
C ARG A 16 -3.83 11.60 -8.83
N GLU A 17 -3.14 11.86 -7.74
CA GLU A 17 -3.31 11.18 -6.46
C GLU A 17 -4.75 11.32 -5.94
N LEU A 18 -5.31 12.54 -5.96
CA LEU A 18 -6.69 12.81 -5.55
C LEU A 18 -7.71 12.08 -6.43
N ALA A 19 -7.47 11.98 -7.74
CA ALA A 19 -8.34 11.24 -8.65
C ALA A 19 -8.34 9.74 -8.31
N TYR A 20 -7.19 9.16 -7.99
CA TYR A 20 -7.11 7.76 -7.55
C TYR A 20 -7.75 7.53 -6.18
N LEU A 21 -7.62 8.47 -5.25
CA LEU A 21 -8.21 8.38 -3.92
C LEU A 21 -9.74 8.56 -3.91
N ASN A 22 -10.31 9.11 -4.96
CA ASN A 22 -11.73 9.43 -5.10
C ASN A 22 -12.25 8.94 -6.46
N ALA A 23 -12.48 7.64 -6.59
CA ALA A 23 -12.95 7.04 -7.84
C ALA A 23 -14.17 7.75 -8.41
N GLY A 24 -14.16 7.96 -9.72
CA GLY A 24 -15.27 8.57 -10.46
C GLY A 24 -15.21 10.10 -10.58
N ILE A 25 -14.37 10.79 -9.82
CA ILE A 25 -14.20 12.25 -10.02
C ILE A 25 -13.31 12.55 -11.23
N THR A 26 -13.52 13.71 -11.82
CA THR A 26 -12.66 14.24 -12.89
C THR A 26 -12.07 15.57 -12.45
N ILE A 27 -10.75 15.69 -12.50
CA ILE A 27 -10.00 16.89 -12.14
C ILE A 27 -9.25 17.37 -13.39
N THR A 28 -9.40 18.61 -13.75
CA THR A 28 -8.67 19.23 -14.85
C THR A 28 -7.69 20.27 -14.31
N LEU A 29 -6.43 20.18 -14.68
CA LEU A 29 -5.39 21.14 -14.37
C LEU A 29 -4.97 21.85 -15.65
N THR A 30 -5.08 23.17 -15.67
CA THR A 30 -4.67 24.02 -16.80
C THR A 30 -3.60 25.00 -16.34
N ASP A 31 -2.47 25.03 -17.03
CA ASP A 31 -1.45 26.06 -16.87
C ASP A 31 -1.59 27.06 -18.03
N GLU A 32 -2.09 28.25 -17.72
CA GLU A 32 -2.30 29.30 -18.71
C GLU A 32 -1.00 30.00 -19.15
N ARG A 33 0.13 29.70 -18.47
CA ARG A 33 1.45 30.17 -18.90
C ARG A 33 1.84 29.44 -20.17
N LYS A 34 2.13 30.22 -21.20
CA LYS A 34 2.54 29.70 -22.50
C LYS A 34 3.96 29.18 -22.45
N ASP A 35 4.20 28.03 -23.11
CA ASP A 35 5.54 27.56 -23.40
C ASP A 35 6.23 28.37 -24.50
N ASP A 36 7.46 28.02 -24.87
CA ASP A 36 8.24 28.71 -25.88
C ASP A 36 7.60 28.66 -27.27
N GLU A 37 6.67 27.73 -27.51
CA GLU A 37 5.90 27.57 -28.75
C GLU A 37 4.53 28.29 -28.71
N GLY A 38 4.17 28.88 -27.56
CA GLY A 38 2.93 29.60 -27.37
C GLY A 38 1.74 28.72 -26.93
N ASN A 39 1.98 27.45 -26.59
CA ASN A 39 0.95 26.52 -26.16
C ASN A 39 0.72 26.58 -24.64
N ILE A 40 -0.52 26.30 -24.21
CA ILE A 40 -0.86 26.08 -22.82
C ILE A 40 -0.82 24.56 -22.50
N ARG A 41 -0.50 24.21 -21.25
CA ARG A 41 -0.49 22.82 -20.78
C ARG A 41 -1.78 22.52 -20.01
N GLN A 42 -2.46 21.44 -20.40
CA GLN A 42 -3.66 20.97 -19.73
C GLN A 42 -3.61 19.44 -19.61
N GLU A 43 -4.00 18.93 -18.44
CA GLU A 43 -4.20 17.51 -18.19
C GLU A 43 -5.52 17.26 -17.47
N VAL A 44 -6.14 16.12 -17.78
CA VAL A 44 -7.36 15.64 -17.12
C VAL A 44 -7.02 14.37 -16.34
N PHE A 45 -7.38 14.35 -15.07
CA PHE A 45 -7.16 13.22 -14.17
C PHE A 45 -8.50 12.60 -13.81
N HIS A 46 -8.64 11.31 -14.10
CA HIS A 46 -9.85 10.54 -13.80
C HIS A 46 -9.44 9.09 -13.54
N SER A 47 -10.05 8.45 -12.55
CA SER A 47 -9.92 7.03 -12.28
C SER A 47 -11.28 6.41 -12.04
N GLU A 48 -11.62 5.39 -12.81
CA GLU A 48 -12.86 4.61 -12.66
C GLU A 48 -12.79 3.69 -11.44
N HIS A 49 -11.63 3.08 -11.21
CA HIS A 49 -11.45 2.01 -10.21
C HIS A 49 -10.58 2.43 -9.00
N GLY A 50 -10.25 3.71 -8.88
CA GLY A 50 -9.62 4.31 -7.71
C GLY A 50 -8.33 3.65 -7.26
N LEU A 51 -8.29 3.11 -6.03
CA LEU A 51 -7.08 2.53 -5.45
C LEU A 51 -6.54 1.32 -6.21
N ARG A 52 -7.38 0.56 -6.90
CA ARG A 52 -6.92 -0.54 -7.75
C ARG A 52 -6.03 -0.06 -8.89
N GLU A 53 -6.40 1.05 -9.51
CA GLU A 53 -5.57 1.69 -10.54
C GLU A 53 -4.35 2.38 -9.92
N PHE A 54 -4.51 2.96 -8.75
CA PHE A 54 -3.41 3.64 -8.07
C PHE A 54 -2.27 2.70 -7.70
N VAL A 55 -2.56 1.55 -7.11
CA VAL A 55 -1.53 0.56 -6.76
C VAL A 55 -0.82 0.04 -8.02
N ARG A 56 -1.56 -0.16 -9.12
CA ARG A 56 -0.96 -0.53 -10.42
C ARG A 56 -0.06 0.57 -10.98
N TYR A 57 -0.47 1.82 -10.86
CA TYR A 57 0.34 2.96 -11.27
C TYR A 57 1.65 3.05 -10.49
N ILE A 58 1.59 2.94 -9.16
CA ILE A 58 2.77 2.95 -8.29
C ILE A 58 3.71 1.79 -8.62
N ASP A 59 3.17 0.63 -8.93
CA ASP A 59 3.92 -0.62 -9.15
C ASP A 59 4.26 -0.89 -10.62
N SER A 60 3.97 0.06 -11.51
CA SER A 60 4.04 -0.12 -12.97
C SER A 60 5.42 -0.49 -13.52
N SER A 61 6.50 -0.11 -12.83
CA SER A 61 7.88 -0.41 -13.22
C SER A 61 8.41 -1.74 -12.69
N ARG A 62 7.60 -2.48 -11.92
CA ARG A 62 8.01 -3.74 -11.27
C ARG A 62 7.40 -4.96 -11.95
N VAL A 63 8.07 -6.09 -11.80
CA VAL A 63 7.55 -7.39 -12.26
C VAL A 63 6.66 -7.96 -11.17
N HIS A 64 5.38 -8.17 -11.46
CA HIS A 64 4.39 -8.67 -10.52
C HIS A 64 4.48 -10.19 -10.37
N LEU A 65 4.17 -10.71 -9.17
CA LEU A 65 4.03 -12.15 -8.93
C LEU A 65 2.77 -12.70 -9.59
N PHE A 66 1.71 -11.89 -9.67
CA PHE A 66 0.43 -12.19 -10.32
C PHE A 66 -0.28 -10.88 -10.66
N ASN A 67 -1.27 -10.96 -11.57
CA ASN A 67 -1.91 -9.75 -12.10
C ASN A 67 -3.02 -9.17 -11.23
N ASP A 68 -3.56 -9.96 -10.31
CA ASP A 68 -4.67 -9.52 -9.45
C ASP A 68 -4.23 -8.45 -8.45
N VAL A 69 -5.16 -7.54 -8.17
CA VAL A 69 -5.07 -6.63 -7.02
C VAL A 69 -5.90 -7.21 -5.89
N ILE A 70 -5.28 -7.39 -4.73
CA ILE A 70 -6.01 -7.71 -3.50
C ILE A 70 -6.63 -6.41 -3.00
N TYR A 71 -7.95 -6.34 -3.01
CA TYR A 71 -8.68 -5.10 -2.76
C TYR A 71 -9.76 -5.29 -1.71
N LEU A 72 -9.91 -4.30 -0.85
CA LEU A 72 -11.03 -4.18 0.06
C LEU A 72 -11.54 -2.74 0.14
N ASN A 73 -12.85 -2.62 0.33
CA ASN A 73 -13.51 -1.37 0.66
C ASN A 73 -14.62 -1.71 1.66
N THR A 74 -14.43 -1.34 2.92
CA THR A 74 -15.31 -1.71 4.02
C THR A 74 -15.32 -0.65 5.11
N GLU A 75 -16.16 -0.84 6.10
CA GLU A 75 -16.19 -0.03 7.31
C GLU A 75 -16.04 -0.92 8.54
N LYS A 76 -15.17 -0.53 9.47
CA LYS A 76 -14.99 -1.16 10.77
C LYS A 76 -14.97 -0.09 11.86
N ALA A 77 -15.72 -0.33 12.93
CA ALA A 77 -15.84 0.62 14.06
C ALA A 77 -16.19 2.05 13.62
N GLY A 78 -17.03 2.20 12.59
CA GLY A 78 -17.38 3.50 12.03
C GLY A 78 -16.31 4.16 11.17
N ILE A 79 -15.22 3.45 10.85
CA ILE A 79 -14.10 3.96 10.04
C ILE A 79 -14.15 3.34 8.65
N PRO A 80 -14.42 4.10 7.58
CA PRO A 80 -14.27 3.64 6.21
C PRO A 80 -12.80 3.34 5.90
N ILE A 81 -12.55 2.12 5.38
CA ILE A 81 -11.21 1.60 5.10
C ILE A 81 -11.19 1.06 3.68
N GLU A 82 -10.28 1.57 2.87
CA GLU A 82 -10.04 1.12 1.51
C GLU A 82 -8.56 0.77 1.34
N VAL A 83 -8.27 -0.41 0.83
CA VAL A 83 -6.90 -0.89 0.65
C VAL A 83 -6.77 -1.63 -0.67
N ALA A 84 -5.66 -1.40 -1.38
CA ALA A 84 -5.26 -2.14 -2.55
C ALA A 84 -3.83 -2.64 -2.40
N ILE A 85 -3.59 -3.92 -2.69
CA ILE A 85 -2.33 -4.61 -2.46
C ILE A 85 -1.89 -5.33 -3.74
N MET A 86 -0.61 -5.21 -4.08
CA MET A 86 0.06 -6.04 -5.10
C MET A 86 1.36 -6.61 -4.55
N TYR A 87 1.75 -7.78 -5.05
CA TYR A 87 3.06 -8.36 -4.79
C TYR A 87 3.91 -8.38 -6.07
N ASN A 88 5.18 -8.08 -5.92
CA ASN A 88 6.16 -8.04 -7.00
C ASN A 88 7.46 -8.76 -6.61
N THR A 89 8.39 -8.86 -7.55
CA THR A 89 9.67 -9.56 -7.37
C THR A 89 10.76 -8.72 -6.71
N SER A 90 10.46 -7.47 -6.34
CA SER A 90 11.44 -6.59 -5.69
C SER A 90 11.76 -7.02 -4.24
N TYR A 91 12.74 -6.37 -3.65
CA TYR A 91 13.25 -6.69 -2.31
C TYR A 91 12.85 -5.67 -1.25
N SER A 92 11.89 -4.81 -1.54
CA SER A 92 11.46 -3.72 -0.65
C SER A 92 9.96 -3.71 -0.42
N GLU A 93 9.56 -3.15 0.70
CA GLU A 93 8.19 -2.76 1.04
C GLU A 93 7.93 -1.36 0.47
N ASN A 94 6.80 -1.16 -0.20
CA ASN A 94 6.39 0.14 -0.74
C ASN A 94 4.95 0.45 -0.33
N LEU A 95 4.78 1.17 0.78
CA LEU A 95 3.49 1.49 1.37
C LEU A 95 3.17 2.97 1.26
N HIS A 96 1.98 3.26 0.77
CA HIS A 96 1.40 4.60 0.69
C HIS A 96 0.16 4.68 1.56
N SER A 97 0.11 5.61 2.49
CA SER A 97 -0.99 5.72 3.44
C SER A 97 -1.60 7.11 3.46
N TYR A 98 -2.94 7.14 3.59
CA TYR A 98 -3.76 8.34 3.52
C TYR A 98 -4.80 8.38 4.63
N VAL A 99 -5.00 9.55 5.17
CA VAL A 99 -6.09 9.84 6.12
C VAL A 99 -6.85 11.05 5.58
N ASN A 100 -8.16 10.88 5.31
CA ASN A 100 -8.98 11.95 4.73
C ASN A 100 -8.33 12.58 3.48
N ASN A 101 -7.78 11.75 2.59
CA ASN A 101 -7.02 12.13 1.40
C ASN A 101 -5.67 12.83 1.66
N ILE A 102 -5.25 12.95 2.90
CA ILE A 102 -3.94 13.52 3.27
C ILE A 102 -2.89 12.41 3.23
N ASN A 103 -1.79 12.65 2.50
CA ASN A 103 -0.67 11.71 2.46
C ASN A 103 0.08 11.72 3.80
N THR A 104 -0.04 10.63 4.55
CA THR A 104 0.65 10.42 5.82
C THR A 104 2.01 9.77 5.58
N ILE A 105 3.00 10.56 5.14
CA ILE A 105 4.32 10.06 4.71
C ILE A 105 5.11 9.38 5.83
N GLU A 106 4.84 9.72 7.09
CA GLU A 106 5.42 9.08 8.28
C GLU A 106 4.54 7.92 8.80
N GLY A 107 3.45 7.60 8.11
CA GLY A 107 2.54 6.51 8.46
C GLY A 107 1.62 6.85 9.64
N GLY A 108 1.57 5.95 10.59
CA GLY A 108 0.72 6.07 11.77
C GLY A 108 -0.02 4.77 12.09
N THR A 109 -1.08 4.88 12.90
CA THR A 109 -1.81 3.73 13.43
C THR A 109 -2.51 2.89 12.35
N HIS A 110 -2.98 3.48 11.26
CA HIS A 110 -3.56 2.76 10.12
C HIS A 110 -2.51 1.88 9.43
N LEU A 111 -1.29 2.37 9.25
CA LEU A 111 -0.19 1.59 8.67
C LEU A 111 0.29 0.48 9.62
N THR A 112 0.34 0.76 10.91
CA THR A 112 0.63 -0.24 11.95
C THR A 112 -0.40 -1.37 11.92
N GLY A 113 -1.69 -1.06 11.88
CA GLY A 113 -2.76 -2.06 11.77
C GLY A 113 -2.67 -2.90 10.50
N PHE A 114 -2.34 -2.29 9.38
CA PHE A 114 -2.10 -2.98 8.11
C PHE A 114 -0.95 -3.99 8.21
N ARG A 115 0.21 -3.57 8.70
CA ARG A 115 1.38 -4.45 8.87
C ARG A 115 1.11 -5.61 9.82
N MET A 116 0.39 -5.37 10.90
CA MET A 116 -0.02 -6.41 11.85
C MET A 116 -0.90 -7.45 11.18
N ALA A 117 -1.89 -7.03 10.39
CA ALA A 117 -2.79 -7.93 9.68
C ALA A 117 -2.06 -8.79 8.65
N VAL A 118 -1.23 -8.18 7.81
CA VAL A 118 -0.45 -8.90 6.78
C VAL A 118 0.44 -9.96 7.42
N THR A 119 1.20 -9.58 8.44
CA THR A 119 2.09 -10.50 9.15
C THR A 119 1.32 -11.67 9.79
N ARG A 120 0.25 -11.38 10.51
CA ARG A 120 -0.55 -12.40 11.20
C ARG A 120 -1.21 -13.37 10.23
N VAL A 121 -1.85 -12.87 9.18
CA VAL A 121 -2.59 -13.68 8.23
C VAL A 121 -1.66 -14.54 7.39
N LEU A 122 -0.59 -13.97 6.85
CA LEU A 122 0.37 -14.73 6.03
C LEU A 122 1.16 -15.76 6.86
N LYS A 123 1.50 -15.41 8.10
CA LYS A 123 2.14 -16.37 9.01
C LYS A 123 1.27 -17.58 9.23
N LYS A 124 0.01 -17.36 9.62
CA LYS A 124 -0.96 -18.44 9.83
C LYS A 124 -1.15 -19.28 8.57
N TYR A 125 -1.35 -18.64 7.43
CA TYR A 125 -1.54 -19.34 6.17
C TYR A 125 -0.32 -20.20 5.79
N ALA A 126 0.88 -19.68 5.95
CA ALA A 126 2.12 -20.41 5.66
C ALA A 126 2.30 -21.60 6.62
N GLU A 127 2.01 -21.45 7.91
CA GLU A 127 2.04 -22.53 8.89
C GLU A 127 1.02 -23.64 8.54
N ASP A 128 -0.18 -23.27 8.12
CA ASP A 128 -1.25 -24.23 7.79
C ASP A 128 -1.02 -24.94 6.44
N THR A 129 -0.41 -24.29 5.46
CA THR A 129 -0.33 -24.79 4.06
C THR A 129 1.06 -25.18 3.60
N ALA A 130 2.11 -24.65 4.22
CA ALA A 130 3.51 -24.81 3.81
C ALA A 130 4.42 -25.32 4.92
N ALA A 131 3.89 -25.99 5.95
CA ALA A 131 4.65 -26.47 7.11
C ALA A 131 5.89 -27.30 6.73
N LYS A 132 5.76 -28.23 5.79
CA LYS A 132 6.89 -29.05 5.29
C LYS A 132 7.97 -28.22 4.59
N GLN A 133 7.56 -27.19 3.86
CA GLN A 133 8.48 -26.30 3.16
C GLN A 133 9.24 -25.41 4.15
N LEU A 134 8.55 -24.93 5.20
CA LEU A 134 9.16 -24.16 6.30
C LEU A 134 10.18 -25.00 7.07
N GLU A 135 9.81 -26.24 7.41
CA GLU A 135 10.69 -27.19 8.08
C GLU A 135 11.95 -27.50 7.26
N LYS A 136 11.78 -27.73 5.95
CA LYS A 136 12.90 -27.96 5.02
C LYS A 136 13.82 -26.75 4.89
N ALA A 137 13.26 -25.56 4.85
CA ALA A 137 14.02 -24.31 4.72
C ALA A 137 14.87 -24.02 5.96
N LYS A 138 14.48 -24.52 7.15
CA LYS A 138 15.16 -24.32 8.43
C LYS A 138 15.44 -22.84 8.73
N VAL A 139 14.51 -21.97 8.38
CA VAL A 139 14.59 -20.54 8.60
C VAL A 139 13.41 -20.07 9.42
N GLU A 140 13.66 -19.15 10.32
CA GLU A 140 12.62 -18.41 11.03
C GLU A 140 12.20 -17.21 10.18
N ILE A 141 10.89 -17.06 9.94
CA ILE A 141 10.34 -15.94 9.17
C ILE A 141 10.14 -14.75 10.11
N ALA A 142 10.75 -13.62 9.75
CA ALA A 142 10.54 -12.34 10.42
C ALA A 142 9.36 -11.58 9.80
N GLY A 143 8.80 -10.62 10.55
CA GLY A 143 7.67 -9.81 10.07
C GLY A 143 7.96 -9.05 8.77
N GLU A 144 9.21 -8.65 8.55
CA GLU A 144 9.66 -7.96 7.33
C GLU A 144 9.63 -8.87 6.10
N ASP A 145 9.88 -10.18 6.26
CA ASP A 145 9.89 -11.14 5.15
C ASP A 145 8.49 -11.27 4.51
N PHE A 146 7.42 -11.08 5.29
CA PHE A 146 6.03 -11.10 4.80
C PHE A 146 5.68 -9.89 3.93
N ARG A 147 6.46 -8.82 4.02
CA ARG A 147 6.21 -7.56 3.32
C ARG A 147 7.23 -7.24 2.23
N GLU A 148 8.23 -8.10 2.05
CA GLU A 148 9.18 -7.97 0.94
C GLU A 148 8.46 -8.17 -0.40
N GLY A 149 8.59 -7.20 -1.29
CA GLY A 149 7.88 -7.18 -2.57
C GLY A 149 6.40 -6.74 -2.47
N LEU A 150 5.98 -6.26 -1.30
CA LEU A 150 4.63 -5.73 -1.10
C LEU A 150 4.54 -4.27 -1.51
N THR A 151 3.60 -3.95 -2.39
CA THR A 151 3.15 -2.58 -2.67
C THR A 151 1.70 -2.46 -2.24
N ALA A 152 1.37 -1.46 -1.44
CA ALA A 152 0.00 -1.22 -1.02
C ALA A 152 -0.32 0.26 -0.86
N VAL A 153 -1.60 0.58 -1.07
CA VAL A 153 -2.20 1.87 -0.76
C VAL A 153 -3.28 1.66 0.29
N ILE A 154 -3.19 2.39 1.39
CA ILE A 154 -4.13 2.34 2.51
C ILE A 154 -4.79 3.71 2.64
N SER A 155 -6.11 3.77 2.54
CA SER A 155 -6.89 5.00 2.70
C SER A 155 -7.97 4.81 3.76
N VAL A 156 -7.94 5.64 4.78
CA VAL A 156 -8.95 5.66 5.84
C VAL A 156 -9.64 7.03 5.92
N LYS A 157 -10.91 7.02 6.33
CA LYS A 157 -11.67 8.24 6.65
C LYS A 157 -11.92 8.27 8.16
N VAL A 158 -11.37 9.26 8.82
CA VAL A 158 -11.47 9.43 10.27
C VAL A 158 -12.17 10.75 10.57
N ALA A 159 -13.25 10.71 11.36
CA ALA A 159 -14.04 11.91 11.66
C ALA A 159 -13.23 12.96 12.43
N GLU A 160 -12.50 12.51 13.44
CA GLU A 160 -11.66 13.37 14.29
C GLU A 160 -10.21 12.85 14.31
N PRO A 161 -9.45 13.08 13.22
CA PRO A 161 -8.09 12.57 13.13
C PRO A 161 -7.15 13.33 14.08
N GLN A 162 -6.38 12.57 14.85
CA GLN A 162 -5.32 13.08 15.71
C GLN A 162 -3.98 12.83 15.05
N PHE A 163 -3.35 13.88 14.56
CA PHE A 163 -2.04 13.80 13.94
C PHE A 163 -0.92 14.14 14.91
N GLU A 164 0.20 13.47 14.78
CA GLU A 164 1.42 13.87 15.45
C GLU A 164 2.03 15.08 14.71
N GLY A 165 1.76 16.27 15.22
CA GLY A 165 2.25 17.53 14.67
C GLY A 165 1.37 18.18 13.60
N GLN A 166 1.67 19.46 13.33
CA GLN A 166 0.89 20.33 12.45
C GLN A 166 0.99 19.94 10.96
N THR A 167 2.02 19.22 10.57
CA THR A 167 2.24 18.77 9.19
C THR A 167 1.33 17.63 8.76
N LYS A 168 0.60 17.02 9.71
CA LYS A 168 -0.36 15.91 9.47
C LYS A 168 0.27 14.69 8.76
N THR A 169 1.53 14.43 9.02
CA THR A 169 2.30 13.37 8.36
C THR A 169 2.16 12.01 9.02
N LYS A 170 1.66 11.97 10.27
CA LYS A 170 1.53 10.73 11.04
C LYS A 170 0.23 10.72 11.85
N LEU A 171 -0.54 9.66 11.69
CA LEU A 171 -1.79 9.45 12.42
C LEU A 171 -1.54 8.80 13.78
N GLY A 172 -2.18 9.36 14.84
CA GLY A 172 -2.03 8.91 16.22
C GLY A 172 -3.22 8.15 16.82
N ASN A 173 -4.40 8.16 16.19
CA ASN A 173 -5.61 7.52 16.72
C ASN A 173 -5.42 6.01 16.93
N SER A 174 -5.39 5.54 18.18
CA SER A 174 -5.14 4.13 18.52
C SER A 174 -6.23 3.17 18.02
N GLU A 175 -7.49 3.60 18.00
CA GLU A 175 -8.64 2.81 17.54
C GLU A 175 -8.55 2.44 16.05
N VAL A 176 -7.88 3.25 15.26
CA VAL A 176 -7.71 3.00 13.81
C VAL A 176 -6.86 1.78 13.54
N ALA A 177 -5.84 1.51 14.36
CA ALA A 177 -5.00 0.32 14.20
C ALA A 177 -5.81 -0.98 14.31
N GLY A 178 -6.69 -1.09 15.28
CA GLY A 178 -7.56 -2.25 15.47
C GLY A 178 -8.54 -2.44 14.30
N ALA A 179 -9.18 -1.36 13.86
CA ALA A 179 -10.13 -1.38 12.75
C ALA A 179 -9.47 -1.83 11.43
N VAL A 180 -8.31 -1.29 11.10
CA VAL A 180 -7.55 -1.67 9.89
C VAL A 180 -7.04 -3.10 10.00
N ASN A 181 -6.51 -3.53 11.15
CA ASN A 181 -6.06 -4.90 11.38
C ASN A 181 -7.20 -5.90 11.17
N GLN A 182 -8.40 -5.62 11.64
CA GLN A 182 -9.56 -6.47 11.43
C GLN A 182 -9.97 -6.50 9.95
N ALA A 183 -10.15 -5.35 9.32
CA ALA A 183 -10.61 -5.24 7.93
C ALA A 183 -9.65 -5.94 6.95
N VAL A 184 -8.36 -5.63 7.04
CA VAL A 184 -7.32 -6.24 6.20
C VAL A 184 -7.17 -7.72 6.48
N GLY A 185 -7.23 -8.12 7.76
CA GLY A 185 -7.13 -9.51 8.17
C GLY A 185 -8.23 -10.37 7.56
N GLU A 186 -9.47 -9.94 7.62
CA GLU A 186 -10.60 -10.65 7.02
C GLU A 186 -10.48 -10.73 5.49
N ALA A 187 -10.21 -9.62 4.82
CA ALA A 187 -10.12 -9.57 3.37
C ALA A 187 -8.93 -10.40 2.83
N LEU A 188 -7.78 -10.31 3.46
CA LEU A 188 -6.59 -11.06 3.05
C LEU A 188 -6.77 -12.57 3.29
N SER A 189 -7.34 -12.97 4.43
CA SER A 189 -7.65 -14.38 4.70
C SER A 189 -8.57 -14.98 3.65
N ASN A 190 -9.66 -14.28 3.31
CA ASN A 190 -10.59 -14.71 2.29
C ASN A 190 -9.92 -14.82 0.91
N TYR A 191 -9.11 -13.82 0.54
CA TYR A 191 -8.39 -13.84 -0.72
C TYR A 191 -7.47 -15.06 -0.85
N LEU A 192 -6.67 -15.36 0.19
CA LEU A 192 -5.74 -16.48 0.17
C LEU A 192 -6.46 -17.83 0.04
N GLU A 193 -7.61 -17.99 0.70
CA GLU A 193 -8.43 -19.21 0.59
C GLU A 193 -9.06 -19.37 -0.79
N GLU A 194 -9.52 -18.28 -1.38
CA GLU A 194 -10.16 -18.27 -2.71
C GLU A 194 -9.17 -18.36 -3.87
N HIS A 195 -7.90 -17.98 -3.64
CA HIS A 195 -6.84 -17.88 -4.65
C HIS A 195 -5.58 -18.68 -4.24
N PRO A 196 -5.66 -20.01 -4.13
CA PRO A 196 -4.54 -20.81 -3.61
C PRO A 196 -3.27 -20.77 -4.48
N LYS A 197 -3.40 -20.50 -5.78
CA LYS A 197 -2.24 -20.35 -6.67
C LYS A 197 -1.45 -19.08 -6.36
N GLU A 198 -2.14 -17.96 -6.25
CA GLU A 198 -1.58 -16.66 -5.90
C GLU A 198 -1.03 -16.68 -4.47
N ALA A 199 -1.76 -17.29 -3.54
CA ALA A 199 -1.31 -17.48 -2.17
C ALA A 199 0.01 -18.25 -2.07
N LYS A 200 0.16 -19.30 -2.89
CA LYS A 200 1.42 -20.07 -2.97
C LYS A 200 2.58 -19.21 -3.45
N LEU A 201 2.38 -18.35 -4.46
CA LEU A 201 3.41 -17.43 -4.94
C LEU A 201 3.86 -16.45 -3.84
N ILE A 202 2.93 -15.95 -3.04
CA ILE A 202 3.24 -15.08 -1.91
C ILE A 202 4.07 -15.83 -0.86
N VAL A 203 3.65 -17.02 -0.47
CA VAL A 203 4.36 -17.86 0.53
C VAL A 203 5.76 -18.21 0.03
N ASP A 204 5.92 -18.61 -1.21
CA ASP A 204 7.22 -18.91 -1.82
C ASP A 204 8.15 -17.69 -1.76
N LYS A 205 7.61 -16.49 -2.06
CA LYS A 205 8.35 -15.23 -1.94
C LYS A 205 8.79 -14.95 -0.51
N VAL A 206 7.91 -15.16 0.47
CA VAL A 206 8.21 -14.97 1.90
C VAL A 206 9.34 -15.89 2.37
N ILE A 207 9.29 -17.18 2.00
CA ILE A 207 10.32 -18.15 2.35
C ILE A 207 11.65 -17.80 1.70
N LEU A 208 11.63 -17.36 0.44
CA LEU A 208 12.83 -16.90 -0.26
C LEU A 208 13.45 -15.67 0.44
N ALA A 209 12.63 -14.70 0.85
CA ALA A 209 13.08 -13.52 1.58
C ALA A 209 13.75 -13.89 2.91
N ALA A 210 13.12 -14.76 3.70
CA ALA A 210 13.67 -15.26 4.96
C ALA A 210 15.00 -15.98 4.76
N THR A 211 15.09 -16.84 3.74
CA THR A 211 16.30 -17.59 3.41
C THR A 211 17.44 -16.65 3.01
N ALA A 212 17.16 -15.66 2.16
CA ALA A 212 18.15 -14.67 1.73
C ALA A 212 18.65 -13.82 2.92
N ARG A 213 17.75 -13.39 3.79
CA ARG A 213 18.08 -12.62 5.01
C ARG A 213 19.01 -13.40 5.94
N VAL A 214 18.70 -14.67 6.20
CA VAL A 214 19.53 -15.55 7.06
C VAL A 214 20.88 -15.80 6.43
N ALA A 215 20.96 -16.03 5.10
CA ALA A 215 22.22 -16.22 4.39
C ALA A 215 23.09 -14.95 4.42
N ALA A 216 22.49 -13.78 4.22
CA ALA A 216 23.20 -12.50 4.29
C ALA A 216 23.75 -12.22 5.69
N ARG A 217 23.01 -12.57 6.74
CA ARG A 217 23.49 -12.45 8.13
C ARG A 217 24.70 -13.34 8.39
N LYS A 218 24.62 -14.62 8.03
CA LYS A 218 25.73 -15.59 8.19
C LYS A 218 26.99 -15.19 7.42
N ALA A 219 26.84 -14.52 6.29
CA ALA A 219 27.99 -14.05 5.50
C ALA A 219 28.72 -12.85 6.13
N ARG A 220 28.11 -12.19 7.13
CA ARG A 220 28.70 -11.05 7.86
C ARG A 220 29.34 -11.45 9.20
N GLU A 221 28.99 -12.60 9.72
CA GLU A 221 29.58 -13.25 10.92
C GLU A 221 30.84 -14.03 10.54
#